data_2b55fc5271f95317e395b712425ea721
#
_entry.id   2b55fc5271f95317e395b712425ea721
#
_cell.length_a   1.000
_cell.length_b   1.000
_cell.length_c   1.000
_cell.angle_alpha   90.00
_cell.angle_beta   90.00
_cell.angle_gamma   90.00
#
_symmetry.space_group_name_H-M   'P 1'
#
loop_
_entity.id
_entity.type
_entity.pdbx_description
1 polymer ?
#
loop_
_entity_poly.entity_id
_entity_poly.type
_entity_poly.pdbx_seq_one_letter_code
_entity_poly.pdbx_strand_id
1 'polypeptide(L)'
;MSEFTWVEIYRPQKIEDCILPSIIKKTFKDFVKKGEIQNMLLSGPPGIGKTTVAKTLCLELGVDYLVINGSDEGRFLDTVRNKAKNFASTVSLTSSANHKVIIIDEADNTGHDVQMSLRAFIEEFSNNCRFIFTCNYKNKIIPPIHSRCSVIDFSIRGKEKAKLATTFFKRLISILEKEKIEFEKKVVAAFIEKYFPDWRRVLNECQRYSLGGKIDSGILTMISDVKTDNLVEYIKQKKFSEMRKWVADNIDNDGVQLMRHIFDALLPFLEGRSIASSLLILADYQYKAAFAVDQEINVSAFLTEIMTECEFK
;
A
#
# COMPACT_ATOMS: atom_id res chain seq x y z
N MET A 1 -10.07 26.92 3.27
CA MET A 1 -9.80 25.52 2.86
C MET A 1 -8.69 25.01 3.75
N SER A 2 -8.83 23.84 4.36
CA SER A 2 -7.75 23.32 5.22
C SER A 2 -6.57 22.97 4.34
N GLU A 3 -5.38 23.44 4.71
CA GLU A 3 -4.11 23.15 4.00
C GLU A 3 -3.69 21.67 4.14
N PHE A 4 -4.47 20.86 4.85
CA PHE A 4 -4.16 19.47 5.14
C PHE A 4 -4.95 18.52 4.27
N THR A 5 -4.30 17.41 3.85
CA THR A 5 -4.97 16.35 3.11
C THR A 5 -5.95 15.57 3.99
N TRP A 6 -7.04 15.08 3.41
CA TRP A 6 -8.02 14.26 4.15
C TRP A 6 -7.38 13.02 4.81
N VAL A 7 -6.31 12.51 4.24
CA VAL A 7 -5.53 11.41 4.83
C VAL A 7 -4.99 11.77 6.21
N GLU A 8 -4.59 13.02 6.42
CA GLU A 8 -4.07 13.49 7.71
C GLU A 8 -5.20 13.93 8.66
N ILE A 9 -6.18 14.69 8.16
CA ILE A 9 -7.30 15.20 8.97
C ILE A 9 -8.14 14.05 9.56
N TYR A 10 -8.43 13.04 8.73
CA TYR A 10 -9.27 11.90 9.11
C TYR A 10 -8.49 10.68 9.56
N ARG A 11 -7.22 10.87 9.95
CA ARG A 11 -6.40 9.78 10.51
C ARG A 11 -7.04 9.27 11.81
N PRO A 12 -7.26 7.97 11.97
CA PRO A 12 -7.79 7.39 13.21
C PRO A 12 -6.93 7.75 14.42
N GLN A 13 -7.59 8.08 15.53
CA GLN A 13 -6.94 8.37 16.81
C GLN A 13 -7.02 7.19 17.78
N LYS A 14 -7.91 6.22 17.53
CA LYS A 14 -8.09 5.00 18.33
C LYS A 14 -8.02 3.77 17.45
N ILE A 15 -7.55 2.67 18.00
CA ILE A 15 -7.51 1.37 17.29
C ILE A 15 -8.91 0.91 16.87
N GLU A 16 -9.94 1.28 17.65
CA GLU A 16 -11.34 0.99 17.31
C GLU A 16 -11.75 1.63 15.97
N ASP A 17 -11.24 2.80 15.64
CA ASP A 17 -11.56 3.53 14.41
C ASP A 17 -10.73 3.06 13.22
N CYS A 18 -9.68 2.25 13.45
CA CYS A 18 -8.87 1.69 12.39
C CYS A 18 -9.65 0.60 11.62
N ILE A 19 -9.57 0.65 10.29
CA ILE A 19 -10.18 -0.35 9.40
C ILE A 19 -9.15 -1.45 9.14
N LEU A 20 -9.28 -2.54 9.88
CA LEU A 20 -8.33 -3.65 9.92
C LEU A 20 -9.04 -4.99 9.83
N PRO A 21 -8.37 -6.03 9.29
CA PRO A 21 -8.82 -7.41 9.43
C PRO A 21 -9.12 -7.77 10.90
N SER A 22 -10.15 -8.59 11.11
CA SER A 22 -10.68 -8.85 12.45
C SER A 22 -9.64 -9.37 13.45
N ILE A 23 -8.76 -10.26 12.98
CA ILE A 23 -7.69 -10.84 13.79
C ILE A 23 -6.68 -9.75 14.19
N ILE A 24 -6.24 -8.95 13.24
CA ILE A 24 -5.28 -7.87 13.49
C ILE A 24 -5.88 -6.85 14.46
N LYS A 25 -7.12 -6.44 14.23
CA LYS A 25 -7.82 -5.49 15.11
C LYS A 25 -7.89 -6.00 16.54
N LYS A 26 -8.15 -7.30 16.73
CA LYS A 26 -8.14 -7.94 18.05
C LYS A 26 -6.76 -7.87 18.70
N THR A 27 -5.71 -8.21 17.96
CA THR A 27 -4.32 -8.15 18.45
C THR A 27 -3.95 -6.76 18.95
N PHE A 28 -4.27 -5.72 18.18
CA PHE A 28 -3.97 -4.34 18.60
C PHE A 28 -4.84 -3.88 19.78
N LYS A 29 -6.09 -4.29 19.87
CA LYS A 29 -6.92 -4.06 21.07
C LYS A 29 -6.35 -4.74 22.31
N ASP A 30 -5.76 -5.92 22.17
CA ASP A 30 -5.14 -6.62 23.28
C ASP A 30 -3.86 -5.91 23.76
N PHE A 31 -3.07 -5.28 22.85
CA PHE A 31 -1.96 -4.40 23.24
C PHE A 31 -2.47 -3.17 24.01
N VAL A 32 -3.53 -2.52 23.54
CA VAL A 32 -4.14 -1.38 24.25
C VAL A 32 -4.61 -1.78 25.65
N LYS A 33 -5.27 -2.93 25.79
CA LYS A 33 -5.70 -3.43 27.11
C LYS A 33 -4.56 -3.74 28.07
N LYS A 34 -3.44 -4.27 27.55
CA LYS A 34 -2.25 -4.60 28.37
C LYS A 34 -1.42 -3.37 28.73
N GLY A 35 -1.57 -2.26 28.01
CA GLY A 35 -0.76 -1.07 28.20
C GLY A 35 0.70 -1.23 27.75
N GLU A 36 1.04 -2.29 27.03
CA GLU A 36 2.40 -2.59 26.59
C GLU A 36 2.46 -2.82 25.09
N ILE A 37 3.52 -2.28 24.48
CA ILE A 37 3.84 -2.47 23.07
C ILE A 37 5.03 -3.44 22.96
N GLN A 38 4.94 -4.40 22.07
CA GLN A 38 6.04 -5.31 21.73
C GLN A 38 6.80 -4.79 20.50
N ASN A 39 8.00 -5.33 20.27
CA ASN A 39 8.66 -5.13 18.98
C ASN A 39 7.85 -5.80 17.89
N MET A 40 7.52 -5.06 16.83
CA MET A 40 6.63 -5.52 15.76
C MET A 40 7.19 -5.22 14.38
N LEU A 41 6.92 -6.11 13.44
CA LEU A 41 7.11 -5.90 12.00
C LEU A 41 5.76 -5.98 11.30
N LEU A 42 5.26 -4.83 10.84
CA LEU A 42 3.99 -4.68 10.14
C LEU A 42 4.23 -4.76 8.64
N SER A 43 3.82 -5.85 8.01
CA SER A 43 4.03 -6.07 6.58
C SER A 43 2.71 -6.05 5.79
N GLY A 44 2.74 -5.64 4.53
CA GLY A 44 1.58 -5.68 3.63
C GLY A 44 1.57 -4.57 2.59
N PRO A 45 0.57 -4.54 1.70
CA PRO A 45 0.49 -3.59 0.59
C PRO A 45 0.54 -2.12 1.04
N PRO A 46 0.94 -1.19 0.15
CA PRO A 46 0.90 0.24 0.45
C PRO A 46 -0.53 0.72 0.71
N GLY A 47 -0.67 1.83 1.43
CA GLY A 47 -1.96 2.48 1.69
C GLY A 47 -2.93 1.75 2.62
N ILE A 48 -2.61 0.53 3.10
CA ILE A 48 -3.49 -0.29 3.95
C ILE A 48 -3.58 0.16 5.41
N GLY A 49 -2.75 1.13 5.83
CA GLY A 49 -2.82 1.73 7.17
C GLY A 49 -1.77 1.23 8.18
N LYS A 50 -0.67 0.57 7.78
CA LYS A 50 0.40 0.08 8.68
C LYS A 50 0.97 1.18 9.58
N THR A 51 1.47 2.26 9.00
CA THR A 51 2.03 3.42 9.71
C THR A 51 0.95 4.12 10.55
N THR A 52 -0.27 4.20 10.04
CA THR A 52 -1.41 4.76 10.78
C THR A 52 -1.67 4.00 12.06
N VAL A 53 -1.75 2.68 11.99
CA VAL A 53 -1.98 1.82 13.17
C VAL A 53 -0.85 1.91 14.18
N ALA A 54 0.41 1.94 13.71
CA ALA A 54 1.57 2.12 14.59
C ALA A 54 1.49 3.43 15.39
N LYS A 55 1.21 4.55 14.70
CA LYS A 55 1.04 5.86 15.33
C LYS A 55 -0.19 5.90 16.26
N THR A 56 -1.32 5.38 15.80
CA THR A 56 -2.56 5.33 16.58
C THR A 56 -2.39 4.53 17.89
N LEU A 57 -1.66 3.40 17.83
CA LEU A 57 -1.37 2.60 19.04
C LEU A 57 -0.57 3.41 20.06
N CYS A 58 0.45 4.15 19.62
CA CYS A 58 1.26 5.01 20.51
C CYS A 58 0.41 6.14 21.10
N LEU A 59 -0.42 6.80 20.28
CA LEU A 59 -1.30 7.88 20.73
C LEU A 59 -2.33 7.39 21.75
N GLU A 60 -2.99 6.25 21.50
CA GLU A 60 -4.03 5.71 22.38
C GLU A 60 -3.46 5.26 23.74
N LEU A 61 -2.20 4.80 23.77
CA LEU A 61 -1.50 4.43 24.99
C LEU A 61 -0.76 5.59 25.67
N GLY A 62 -0.75 6.79 25.07
CA GLY A 62 0.00 7.93 25.60
C GLY A 62 1.52 7.67 25.68
N VAL A 63 2.06 6.91 24.73
CA VAL A 63 3.48 6.56 24.63
C VAL A 63 4.19 7.54 23.72
N ASP A 64 5.34 8.07 24.18
CA ASP A 64 6.20 8.90 23.34
C ASP A 64 6.76 8.06 22.18
N TYR A 65 6.67 8.58 20.96
CA TYR A 65 7.20 7.88 19.80
C TYR A 65 7.98 8.80 18.86
N LEU A 66 9.00 8.22 18.23
CA LEU A 66 9.79 8.82 17.17
C LEU A 66 9.53 8.06 15.86
N VAL A 67 9.29 8.79 14.78
CA VAL A 67 9.18 8.18 13.43
C VAL A 67 10.45 8.48 12.64
N ILE A 68 11.06 7.44 12.10
CA ILE A 68 12.20 7.53 11.18
C ILE A 68 11.77 6.92 9.86
N ASN A 69 11.84 7.69 8.76
CA ASN A 69 11.48 7.22 7.43
C ASN A 69 12.69 6.53 6.78
N GLY A 70 12.52 5.24 6.43
CA GLY A 70 13.56 4.45 5.77
C GLY A 70 13.92 4.94 4.36
N SER A 71 12.99 5.59 3.67
CA SER A 71 13.23 6.14 2.32
C SER A 71 14.13 7.37 2.32
N ASP A 72 13.99 8.24 3.33
CA ASP A 72 14.70 9.52 3.40
C ASP A 72 15.91 9.43 4.33
N GLU A 73 15.64 9.23 5.61
CA GLU A 73 16.64 9.26 6.66
C GLU A 73 17.38 7.92 6.84
N GLY A 74 16.71 6.83 6.51
CA GLY A 74 17.22 5.46 6.65
C GLY A 74 18.35 5.11 5.69
N ARG A 75 18.73 6.02 4.78
CA ARG A 75 19.93 5.88 3.94
C ARG A 75 21.21 6.27 4.67
N PHE A 76 21.10 7.06 5.73
CA PHE A 76 22.23 7.57 6.50
C PHE A 76 22.30 6.89 7.86
N LEU A 77 23.20 5.92 7.99
CA LEU A 77 23.42 5.14 9.21
C LEU A 77 23.59 6.02 10.45
N ASP A 78 24.41 7.06 10.34
CA ASP A 78 24.69 7.96 11.48
C ASP A 78 23.46 8.77 11.91
N THR A 79 22.63 9.17 10.95
CA THR A 79 21.38 9.91 11.26
C THR A 79 20.41 9.04 12.04
N VAL A 80 20.17 7.81 11.58
CA VAL A 80 19.29 6.84 12.26
C VAL A 80 19.84 6.53 13.65
N ARG A 81 21.15 6.29 13.74
CA ARG A 81 21.84 5.95 14.97
C ARG A 81 21.73 7.07 16.01
N ASN A 82 22.03 8.29 15.61
CA ASN A 82 22.01 9.45 16.52
C ASN A 82 20.59 9.78 16.98
N LYS A 83 19.61 9.78 16.08
CA LYS A 83 18.20 10.03 16.42
C LYS A 83 17.66 8.96 17.37
N ALA A 84 17.88 7.69 17.07
CA ALA A 84 17.42 6.57 17.91
C ALA A 84 18.07 6.62 19.30
N LYS A 85 19.39 6.81 19.37
CA LYS A 85 20.14 6.92 20.62
C LYS A 85 19.66 8.09 21.48
N ASN A 86 19.59 9.28 20.90
CA ASN A 86 19.16 10.48 21.63
C ASN A 86 17.75 10.30 22.18
N PHE A 87 16.82 9.78 21.36
CA PHE A 87 15.45 9.55 21.78
C PHE A 87 15.36 8.48 22.89
N ALA A 88 16.07 7.36 22.74
CA ALA A 88 16.05 6.27 23.72
C ALA A 88 16.70 6.67 25.07
N SER A 89 17.71 7.53 25.05
CA SER A 89 18.44 7.95 26.26
C SER A 89 17.72 9.04 27.05
N THR A 90 16.74 9.75 26.46
CA THR A 90 15.98 10.78 27.20
C THR A 90 14.89 10.15 28.06
N VAL A 91 14.63 10.74 29.23
CA VAL A 91 13.49 10.34 30.06
C VAL A 91 12.23 11.04 29.58
N SER A 92 11.12 10.30 29.46
CA SER A 92 9.84 10.94 29.19
C SER A 92 9.32 11.66 30.42
N LEU A 93 8.94 12.92 30.27
CA LEU A 93 8.34 13.71 31.33
C LEU A 93 6.80 13.69 31.28
N THR A 94 6.23 13.25 30.15
CA THR A 94 4.78 13.34 29.87
C THR A 94 4.12 11.98 29.71
N SER A 95 4.88 10.94 29.41
CA SER A 95 4.33 9.60 29.19
C SER A 95 4.02 8.89 30.51
N SER A 96 2.81 8.33 30.60
CA SER A 96 2.42 7.41 31.69
C SER A 96 2.98 5.99 31.48
N ALA A 97 3.55 5.71 30.32
CA ALA A 97 4.08 4.38 29.98
C ALA A 97 5.57 4.26 30.31
N ASN A 98 5.97 3.04 30.72
CA ASN A 98 7.36 2.74 31.11
C ASN A 98 8.32 2.58 29.93
N HIS A 99 7.88 2.80 28.70
CA HIS A 99 8.71 2.62 27.49
C HIS A 99 8.36 3.64 26.42
N LYS A 100 9.30 3.89 25.53
CA LYS A 100 9.15 4.71 24.33
C LYS A 100 9.03 3.82 23.09
N VAL A 101 8.61 4.37 21.96
CA VAL A 101 8.50 3.64 20.71
C VAL A 101 9.27 4.34 19.60
N ILE A 102 10.05 3.58 18.84
CA ILE A 102 10.69 4.02 17.60
C ILE A 102 10.00 3.31 16.46
N ILE A 103 9.36 4.09 15.58
CA ILE A 103 8.71 3.59 14.37
C ILE A 103 9.66 3.80 13.20
N ILE A 104 10.11 2.70 12.60
CA ILE A 104 10.89 2.72 11.36
C ILE A 104 9.90 2.49 10.21
N ASP A 105 9.49 3.58 9.57
CA ASP A 105 8.57 3.53 8.46
C ASP A 105 9.29 3.21 7.15
N GLU A 106 8.70 2.37 6.30
CA GLU A 106 9.32 1.89 5.06
C GLU A 106 10.70 1.24 5.26
N ALA A 107 10.82 0.38 6.28
CA ALA A 107 12.08 -0.27 6.65
C ALA A 107 12.69 -1.12 5.51
N ASP A 108 11.89 -1.59 4.57
CA ASP A 108 12.34 -2.30 3.36
C ASP A 108 13.11 -1.42 2.35
N ASN A 109 13.14 -0.10 2.56
CA ASN A 109 13.95 0.85 1.80
C ASN A 109 15.28 1.21 2.50
N THR A 110 15.51 0.68 3.71
CA THR A 110 16.78 0.87 4.43
C THR A 110 17.85 -0.09 3.91
N GLY A 111 19.10 0.36 3.87
CA GLY A 111 20.24 -0.48 3.50
C GLY A 111 20.51 -1.59 4.54
N HIS A 112 21.23 -2.62 4.12
CA HIS A 112 21.60 -3.76 4.97
C HIS A 112 22.32 -3.35 6.25
N ASP A 113 23.27 -2.41 6.17
CA ASP A 113 24.07 -1.96 7.32
C ASP A 113 23.21 -1.20 8.34
N VAL A 114 22.23 -0.43 7.85
CA VAL A 114 21.25 0.24 8.72
C VAL A 114 20.39 -0.78 9.45
N GLN A 115 19.90 -1.81 8.76
CA GLN A 115 19.12 -2.88 9.36
C GLN A 115 19.95 -3.67 10.41
N MET A 116 21.21 -3.93 10.13
CA MET A 116 22.11 -4.56 11.11
C MET A 116 22.32 -3.71 12.36
N SER A 117 22.41 -2.39 12.21
CA SER A 117 22.48 -1.46 13.35
C SER A 117 21.17 -1.40 14.13
N LEU A 118 20.02 -1.37 13.44
CA LEU A 118 18.71 -1.41 14.08
C LEU A 118 18.51 -2.72 14.87
N ARG A 119 19.00 -3.85 14.37
CA ARG A 119 19.04 -5.10 15.14
C ARG A 119 19.78 -4.94 16.47
N ALA A 120 20.96 -4.31 16.45
CA ALA A 120 21.73 -4.07 17.67
C ALA A 120 20.98 -3.14 18.65
N PHE A 121 20.28 -2.13 18.13
CA PHE A 121 19.48 -1.21 18.94
C PHE A 121 18.28 -1.86 19.62
N ILE A 122 17.63 -2.83 18.98
CA ILE A 122 16.55 -3.60 19.60
C ILE A 122 17.04 -4.27 20.89
N GLU A 123 18.28 -4.75 20.91
CA GLU A 123 18.88 -5.38 22.08
C GLU A 123 19.37 -4.33 23.10
N GLU A 124 20.13 -3.32 22.64
CA GLU A 124 20.72 -2.26 23.48
C GLU A 124 19.64 -1.49 24.26
N PHE A 125 18.52 -1.17 23.62
CA PHE A 125 17.45 -0.35 24.22
C PHE A 125 16.23 -1.16 24.67
N SER A 126 16.33 -2.47 24.80
CA SER A 126 15.23 -3.38 25.15
C SER A 126 14.48 -3.01 26.44
N ASN A 127 15.15 -2.37 27.39
CA ASN A 127 14.54 -1.96 28.65
C ASN A 127 13.66 -0.70 28.51
N ASN A 128 14.04 0.23 27.61
CA ASN A 128 13.45 1.57 27.53
C ASN A 128 12.66 1.81 26.27
N CYS A 129 12.93 1.08 25.19
CA CYS A 129 12.32 1.29 23.88
C CYS A 129 11.74 0.02 23.28
N ARG A 130 10.70 0.22 22.47
CA ARG A 130 10.17 -0.79 21.56
C ARG A 130 10.27 -0.28 20.13
N PHE A 131 10.39 -1.21 19.20
CA PHE A 131 10.57 -0.90 17.79
C PHE A 131 9.37 -1.42 16.99
N ILE A 132 8.79 -0.56 16.15
CA ILE A 132 7.76 -0.93 15.20
C ILE A 132 8.29 -0.66 13.80
N PHE A 133 8.51 -1.72 13.03
CA PHE A 133 8.91 -1.63 11.64
C PHE A 133 7.68 -1.72 10.75
N THR A 134 7.59 -0.89 9.71
CA THR A 134 6.63 -1.10 8.63
C THR A 134 7.38 -1.45 7.35
N CYS A 135 6.83 -2.33 6.53
CA CYS A 135 7.39 -2.67 5.23
C CYS A 135 6.30 -3.10 4.24
N ASN A 136 6.55 -2.90 2.96
CA ASN A 136 5.73 -3.47 1.90
C ASN A 136 6.19 -4.89 1.56
N TYR A 137 7.49 -5.11 1.57
CA TYR A 137 8.14 -6.37 1.19
C TYR A 137 8.94 -6.95 2.37
N LYS A 138 8.34 -7.88 3.11
CA LYS A 138 8.97 -8.53 4.28
C LYS A 138 10.28 -9.26 3.96
N ASN A 139 10.44 -9.74 2.72
CA ASN A 139 11.64 -10.43 2.24
C ASN A 139 12.85 -9.49 2.08
N LYS A 140 12.65 -8.17 2.08
CA LYS A 140 13.74 -7.19 2.11
C LYS A 140 14.25 -6.87 3.53
N ILE A 141 13.57 -7.39 4.55
CA ILE A 141 13.98 -7.23 5.93
C ILE A 141 14.85 -8.42 6.33
N ILE A 142 15.98 -8.14 6.97
CA ILE A 142 16.94 -9.19 7.38
C ILE A 142 16.35 -10.16 8.41
N PRO A 143 16.69 -11.46 8.35
CA PRO A 143 16.18 -12.47 9.28
C PRO A 143 16.39 -12.14 10.77
N PRO A 144 17.50 -11.51 11.20
CA PRO A 144 17.69 -11.13 12.58
C PRO A 144 16.65 -10.15 13.15
N ILE A 145 16.05 -9.28 12.33
CA ILE A 145 14.95 -8.40 12.74
C ILE A 145 13.66 -9.21 12.86
N HIS A 146 13.39 -10.11 11.90
CA HIS A 146 12.23 -11.01 11.99
C HIS A 146 12.18 -11.82 13.29
N SER A 147 13.33 -12.32 13.74
CA SER A 147 13.40 -13.14 14.98
C SER A 147 13.18 -12.35 16.28
N ARG A 148 13.32 -11.02 16.23
CA ARG A 148 13.17 -10.11 17.39
C ARG A 148 11.85 -9.36 17.41
N CYS A 149 11.04 -9.50 16.35
CA CYS A 149 9.78 -8.81 16.19
C CYS A 149 8.62 -9.77 16.00
N SER A 150 7.46 -9.42 16.54
CA SER A 150 6.20 -10.09 16.18
C SER A 150 5.79 -9.65 14.78
N VAL A 151 5.75 -10.58 13.82
CA VAL A 151 5.39 -10.28 12.44
C VAL A 151 3.86 -10.27 12.28
N ILE A 152 3.31 -9.12 11.88
CA ILE A 152 1.87 -8.94 11.64
C ILE A 152 1.66 -8.64 10.16
N ASP A 153 1.00 -9.56 9.45
CA ASP A 153 0.73 -9.47 8.02
C ASP A 153 -0.63 -8.81 7.77
N PHE A 154 -0.62 -7.61 7.20
CA PHE A 154 -1.81 -6.82 6.84
C PHE A 154 -2.49 -7.28 5.54
N SER A 155 -2.06 -8.36 4.93
CA SER A 155 -2.68 -8.89 3.72
C SER A 155 -4.14 -9.25 3.96
N ILE A 156 -5.03 -8.72 3.12
CA ILE A 156 -6.47 -8.99 3.20
C ILE A 156 -6.80 -10.20 2.34
N ARG A 157 -7.40 -11.23 2.95
CA ARG A 157 -7.71 -12.49 2.27
C ARG A 157 -9.22 -12.80 2.31
N GLY A 158 -9.73 -13.37 1.23
CA GLY A 158 -11.03 -13.99 1.15
C GLY A 158 -12.20 -13.08 1.58
N LYS A 159 -13.05 -13.60 2.47
CA LYS A 159 -14.32 -12.98 2.89
C LYS A 159 -14.16 -11.64 3.65
N GLU A 160 -12.99 -11.34 4.18
CA GLU A 160 -12.75 -10.08 4.89
C GLU A 160 -12.70 -8.88 3.94
N LYS A 161 -12.36 -9.09 2.65
CA LYS A 161 -12.31 -8.02 1.64
C LYS A 161 -13.63 -7.22 1.59
N ALA A 162 -14.75 -7.90 1.41
CA ALA A 162 -16.07 -7.25 1.31
C ALA A 162 -16.46 -6.51 2.61
N LYS A 163 -16.14 -7.10 3.78
CA LYS A 163 -16.43 -6.49 5.09
C LYS A 163 -15.64 -5.20 5.29
N LEU A 164 -14.34 -5.21 4.96
CA LEU A 164 -13.46 -4.05 5.10
C LEU A 164 -13.86 -2.95 4.11
N ALA A 165 -14.14 -3.30 2.85
CA ALA A 165 -14.64 -2.36 1.85
C ALA A 165 -15.95 -1.68 2.30
N THR A 166 -16.90 -2.45 2.85
CA THR A 166 -18.15 -1.90 3.38
C THR A 166 -17.91 -0.98 4.58
N THR A 167 -16.99 -1.33 5.46
CA THR A 167 -16.65 -0.48 6.63
C THR A 167 -16.01 0.82 6.17
N PHE A 168 -15.10 0.75 5.20
CA PHE A 168 -14.45 1.93 4.63
C PHE A 168 -15.45 2.81 3.86
N PHE A 169 -16.39 2.21 3.12
CA PHE A 169 -17.46 2.92 2.44
C PHE A 169 -18.29 3.78 3.40
N LYS A 170 -18.70 3.21 4.54
CA LYS A 170 -19.44 3.97 5.57
C LYS A 170 -18.62 5.14 6.11
N ARG A 171 -17.32 4.92 6.35
CA ARG A 171 -16.43 5.99 6.82
C ARG A 171 -16.24 7.08 5.77
N LEU A 172 -16.06 6.72 4.51
CA LEU A 172 -15.89 7.68 3.41
C LEU A 172 -17.14 8.53 3.22
N ILE A 173 -18.35 7.93 3.29
CA ILE A 173 -19.62 8.68 3.27
C ILE A 173 -19.65 9.71 4.42
N SER A 174 -19.31 9.29 5.64
CA SER A 174 -19.27 10.20 6.79
C SER A 174 -18.28 11.35 6.60
N ILE A 175 -17.17 11.13 5.91
CA ILE A 175 -16.19 12.18 5.57
C ILE A 175 -16.82 13.15 4.55
N LEU A 176 -17.39 12.63 3.47
CA LEU A 176 -18.01 13.46 2.42
C LEU A 176 -19.18 14.32 2.96
N GLU A 177 -19.98 13.77 3.86
CA GLU A 177 -21.05 14.50 4.56
C GLU A 177 -20.49 15.64 5.44
N LYS A 178 -19.42 15.39 6.18
CA LYS A 178 -18.73 16.42 7.01
C LYS A 178 -18.14 17.54 6.16
N GLU A 179 -17.57 17.20 5.02
CA GLU A 179 -17.01 18.17 4.06
C GLU A 179 -18.10 18.85 3.22
N LYS A 180 -19.38 18.46 3.37
CA LYS A 180 -20.53 18.99 2.63
C LYS A 180 -20.40 18.82 1.11
N ILE A 181 -19.83 17.69 0.67
CA ILE A 181 -19.67 17.35 -0.74
C ILE A 181 -20.89 16.56 -1.21
N GLU A 182 -21.49 16.96 -2.32
CA GLU A 182 -22.51 16.15 -2.97
C GLU A 182 -21.87 14.94 -3.63
N PHE A 183 -22.46 13.75 -3.45
CA PHE A 183 -21.91 12.52 -4.01
C PHE A 183 -22.97 11.49 -4.37
N GLU A 184 -22.67 10.68 -5.41
CA GLU A 184 -23.43 9.48 -5.75
C GLU A 184 -22.80 8.25 -5.10
N LYS A 185 -23.58 7.49 -4.31
CA LYS A 185 -23.11 6.29 -3.61
C LYS A 185 -22.48 5.25 -4.54
N LYS A 186 -23.00 5.12 -5.78
CA LYS A 186 -22.45 4.20 -6.79
C LYS A 186 -21.03 4.58 -7.20
N VAL A 187 -20.75 5.87 -7.37
CA VAL A 187 -19.43 6.40 -7.72
C VAL A 187 -18.43 6.16 -6.61
N VAL A 188 -18.83 6.44 -5.36
CA VAL A 188 -17.99 6.18 -4.18
C VAL A 188 -17.67 4.69 -4.03
N ALA A 189 -18.62 3.80 -4.31
CA ALA A 189 -18.39 2.35 -4.30
C ALA A 189 -17.37 1.95 -5.37
N ALA A 190 -17.47 2.49 -6.60
CA ALA A 190 -16.54 2.23 -7.68
C ALA A 190 -15.10 2.69 -7.36
N PHE A 191 -14.94 3.84 -6.68
CA PHE A 191 -13.62 4.26 -6.18
C PHE A 191 -13.01 3.23 -5.24
N ILE A 192 -13.79 2.73 -4.29
CA ILE A 192 -13.31 1.74 -3.34
C ILE A 192 -12.96 0.44 -4.06
N GLU A 193 -13.79 -0.01 -4.98
CA GLU A 193 -13.54 -1.24 -5.73
C GLU A 193 -12.25 -1.17 -6.54
N LYS A 194 -12.03 -0.05 -7.23
CA LYS A 194 -10.86 0.17 -8.08
C LYS A 194 -9.55 0.23 -7.29
N TYR A 195 -9.52 0.97 -6.18
CA TYR A 195 -8.27 1.24 -5.46
C TYR A 195 -8.06 0.36 -4.23
N PHE A 196 -8.99 -0.55 -3.92
CA PHE A 196 -8.84 -1.49 -2.82
C PHE A 196 -7.54 -2.33 -2.98
N PRO A 197 -6.73 -2.50 -1.94
CA PRO A 197 -6.90 -2.10 -0.54
C PRO A 197 -6.22 -0.78 -0.13
N ASP A 198 -5.86 0.08 -1.08
CA ASP A 198 -5.18 1.35 -0.84
C ASP A 198 -6.16 2.44 -0.41
N TRP A 199 -6.43 2.52 0.90
CA TRP A 199 -7.32 3.53 1.49
C TRP A 199 -6.82 4.96 1.32
N ARG A 200 -5.49 5.14 1.27
CA ARG A 200 -4.86 6.44 1.06
C ARG A 200 -5.20 6.97 -0.33
N ARG A 201 -5.06 6.13 -1.34
CA ARG A 201 -5.37 6.50 -2.72
C ARG A 201 -6.84 6.83 -2.89
N VAL A 202 -7.76 6.05 -2.29
CA VAL A 202 -9.19 6.35 -2.33
C VAL A 202 -9.49 7.73 -1.74
N LEU A 203 -8.92 8.07 -0.57
CA LEU A 203 -9.13 9.37 0.07
C LEU A 203 -8.58 10.52 -0.78
N ASN A 204 -7.38 10.38 -1.32
CA ASN A 204 -6.75 11.40 -2.16
C ASN A 204 -7.54 11.65 -3.45
N GLU A 205 -8.00 10.58 -4.12
CA GLU A 205 -8.81 10.70 -5.32
C GLU A 205 -10.17 11.35 -5.01
N CYS A 206 -10.84 10.94 -3.94
CA CYS A 206 -12.07 11.58 -3.51
C CYS A 206 -11.88 13.05 -3.18
N GLN A 207 -10.79 13.41 -2.50
CA GLN A 207 -10.45 14.81 -2.21
C GLN A 207 -10.21 15.60 -3.50
N ARG A 208 -9.45 15.03 -4.45
CA ARG A 208 -9.18 15.66 -5.74
C ARG A 208 -10.46 15.96 -6.52
N TYR A 209 -11.35 14.99 -6.61
CA TYR A 209 -12.62 15.17 -7.34
C TYR A 209 -13.62 16.08 -6.59
N SER A 210 -13.55 16.15 -5.26
CA SER A 210 -14.38 17.03 -4.46
C SER A 210 -14.11 18.53 -4.70
N LEU A 211 -12.95 18.88 -5.28
CA LEU A 211 -12.65 20.28 -5.67
C LEU A 211 -13.65 20.82 -6.71
N GLY A 212 -14.29 19.95 -7.49
CA GLY A 212 -15.39 20.31 -8.38
C GLY A 212 -16.74 20.50 -7.67
N GLY A 213 -16.81 20.31 -6.35
CA GLY A 213 -18.02 20.45 -5.52
C GLY A 213 -18.96 19.25 -5.56
N LYS A 214 -18.77 18.30 -6.48
CA LYS A 214 -19.63 17.13 -6.64
C LYS A 214 -18.88 15.91 -7.14
N ILE A 215 -19.20 14.74 -6.58
CA ILE A 215 -18.72 13.45 -7.03
C ILE A 215 -19.87 12.69 -7.69
N ASP A 216 -19.97 12.77 -9.00
CA ASP A 216 -21.06 12.19 -9.81
C ASP A 216 -20.59 11.18 -10.86
N SER A 217 -21.55 10.63 -11.60
CA SER A 217 -21.29 9.60 -12.61
C SER A 217 -20.42 10.06 -13.79
N GLY A 218 -20.26 11.37 -14.01
CA GLY A 218 -19.33 11.90 -15.02
C GLY A 218 -17.86 11.48 -14.73
N ILE A 219 -17.56 11.24 -13.47
CA ILE A 219 -16.23 10.78 -13.03
C ILE A 219 -16.01 9.30 -13.34
N LEU A 220 -17.08 8.50 -13.46
CA LEU A 220 -16.98 7.07 -13.77
C LEU A 220 -16.29 6.80 -15.11
N THR A 221 -16.43 7.67 -16.07
CA THR A 221 -15.72 7.55 -17.36
C THR A 221 -14.22 7.72 -17.22
N MET A 222 -13.78 8.52 -16.24
CA MET A 222 -12.37 8.71 -15.90
C MET A 222 -11.83 7.61 -14.96
N ILE A 223 -12.75 6.96 -14.22
CA ILE A 223 -12.42 5.89 -13.29
C ILE A 223 -12.55 4.52 -13.97
N SER A 224 -13.35 4.40 -15.05
CA SER A 224 -13.57 3.12 -15.72
C SER A 224 -12.22 2.47 -16.03
N ASP A 225 -12.09 1.22 -15.65
CA ASP A 225 -10.95 0.41 -16.00
C ASP A 225 -10.73 0.49 -17.50
N VAL A 226 -9.46 0.51 -17.86
CA VAL A 226 -9.01 0.41 -19.24
C VAL A 226 -9.84 -0.69 -19.92
N LYS A 227 -10.73 -0.30 -20.85
CA LYS A 227 -11.59 -1.26 -21.55
C LYS A 227 -10.71 -2.17 -22.38
N THR A 228 -10.37 -3.32 -21.82
CA THR A 228 -9.50 -4.32 -22.46
C THR A 228 -10.22 -5.12 -23.53
N ASP A 229 -11.55 -5.03 -23.66
CA ASP A 229 -12.32 -5.83 -24.62
C ASP A 229 -11.84 -5.63 -26.06
N ASN A 230 -11.66 -4.37 -26.48
CA ASN A 230 -11.15 -4.06 -27.82
C ASN A 230 -9.68 -4.53 -27.96
N LEU A 231 -8.87 -4.41 -26.91
CA LEU A 231 -7.49 -4.86 -26.93
C LEU A 231 -7.38 -6.36 -27.13
N VAL A 232 -8.22 -7.14 -26.43
CA VAL A 232 -8.27 -8.61 -26.57
C VAL A 232 -8.56 -9.00 -28.03
N GLU A 233 -9.50 -8.29 -28.69
CA GLU A 233 -9.78 -8.53 -30.09
C GLU A 233 -8.60 -8.16 -31.01
N TYR A 234 -7.92 -7.03 -30.75
CA TYR A 234 -6.75 -6.65 -31.55
C TYR A 234 -5.62 -7.66 -31.40
N ILE A 235 -5.40 -8.20 -30.20
CA ILE A 235 -4.39 -9.21 -29.95
C ILE A 235 -4.75 -10.52 -30.67
N LYS A 236 -5.99 -11.02 -30.56
CA LYS A 236 -6.48 -12.22 -31.27
C LYS A 236 -6.34 -12.11 -32.80
N GLN A 237 -6.66 -10.93 -33.33
CA GLN A 237 -6.61 -10.67 -34.77
C GLN A 237 -5.20 -10.27 -35.27
N LYS A 238 -4.21 -10.24 -34.37
CA LYS A 238 -2.82 -9.80 -34.65
C LYS A 238 -2.74 -8.41 -35.29
N LYS A 239 -3.63 -7.50 -34.89
CA LYS A 239 -3.67 -6.11 -35.34
C LYS A 239 -2.70 -5.24 -34.54
N PHE A 240 -1.44 -5.24 -34.97
CA PHE A 240 -0.37 -4.54 -34.27
C PHE A 240 -0.59 -3.02 -34.15
N SER A 241 -1.01 -2.36 -35.24
CA SER A 241 -1.16 -0.90 -35.23
C SER A 241 -2.24 -0.43 -34.27
N GLU A 242 -3.37 -1.12 -34.22
CA GLU A 242 -4.49 -0.83 -33.33
C GLU A 242 -4.13 -1.14 -31.87
N MET A 243 -3.43 -2.24 -31.64
CA MET A 243 -2.91 -2.60 -30.31
C MET A 243 -1.95 -1.51 -29.80
N ARG A 244 -0.97 -1.08 -30.61
CA ARG A 244 0.00 -0.05 -30.22
C ARG A 244 -0.68 1.30 -29.93
N LYS A 245 -1.65 1.70 -30.78
CA LYS A 245 -2.41 2.92 -30.53
C LYS A 245 -3.19 2.84 -29.23
N TRP A 246 -3.82 1.70 -28.97
CA TRP A 246 -4.52 1.47 -27.70
C TRP A 246 -3.58 1.59 -26.50
N VAL A 247 -2.35 1.05 -26.58
CA VAL A 247 -1.36 1.20 -25.51
C VAL A 247 -1.01 2.66 -25.28
N ALA A 248 -0.73 3.43 -26.33
CA ALA A 248 -0.41 4.85 -26.23
C ALA A 248 -1.55 5.67 -25.58
N ASP A 249 -2.81 5.32 -25.90
CA ASP A 249 -3.99 6.01 -25.37
C ASP A 249 -4.31 5.62 -23.89
N ASN A 250 -3.79 4.49 -23.39
CA ASN A 250 -4.17 3.92 -22.09
C ASN A 250 -2.99 3.74 -21.13
N ILE A 251 -1.78 4.12 -21.52
CA ILE A 251 -0.64 4.00 -20.65
C ILE A 251 -0.61 5.16 -19.66
N ASP A 252 -0.95 4.85 -18.40
CA ASP A 252 -0.56 5.67 -17.27
C ASP A 252 0.89 5.31 -16.88
N ASN A 253 1.50 6.04 -15.94
CA ASN A 253 2.89 5.82 -15.51
C ASN A 253 3.18 4.44 -14.87
N ASP A 254 2.19 3.55 -14.75
CA ASP A 254 2.31 2.22 -14.13
C ASP A 254 2.12 1.09 -15.15
N GLY A 255 3.10 0.92 -16.04
CA GLY A 255 3.13 -0.16 -17.02
C GLY A 255 3.08 -1.56 -16.42
N VAL A 256 3.59 -1.76 -15.19
CA VAL A 256 3.57 -3.05 -14.50
C VAL A 256 2.15 -3.47 -14.13
N GLN A 257 1.35 -2.55 -13.59
CA GLN A 257 -0.05 -2.82 -13.27
C GLN A 257 -0.86 -3.03 -14.55
N LEU A 258 -0.63 -2.23 -15.58
CA LEU A 258 -1.30 -2.38 -16.87
C LEU A 258 -1.04 -3.76 -17.49
N MET A 259 0.21 -4.22 -17.55
CA MET A 259 0.55 -5.56 -18.05
C MET A 259 -0.16 -6.65 -17.24
N ARG A 260 -0.27 -6.49 -15.92
CA ARG A 260 -0.98 -7.46 -15.07
C ARG A 260 -2.48 -7.47 -15.37
N HIS A 261 -3.13 -6.31 -15.50
CA HIS A 261 -4.54 -6.22 -15.86
C HIS A 261 -4.85 -6.85 -17.22
N ILE A 262 -3.98 -6.59 -18.20
CA ILE A 262 -4.14 -7.16 -19.54
C ILE A 262 -3.97 -8.69 -19.48
N PHE A 263 -3.00 -9.20 -18.77
CA PHE A 263 -2.80 -10.63 -18.57
C PHE A 263 -4.04 -11.30 -17.96
N ASP A 264 -4.59 -10.73 -16.88
CA ASP A 264 -5.79 -11.25 -16.24
C ASP A 264 -7.01 -11.23 -17.17
N ALA A 265 -7.13 -10.22 -18.06
CA ALA A 265 -8.17 -10.13 -19.08
C ALA A 265 -8.00 -11.15 -20.21
N LEU A 266 -6.77 -11.52 -20.56
CA LEU A 266 -6.47 -12.48 -21.62
C LEU A 266 -6.65 -13.95 -21.17
N LEU A 267 -6.51 -14.26 -19.88
CA LEU A 267 -6.55 -15.63 -19.34
C LEU A 267 -7.74 -16.49 -19.83
N PRO A 268 -8.99 -15.98 -19.90
CA PRO A 268 -10.14 -16.78 -20.37
C PRO A 268 -10.05 -17.20 -21.85
N PHE A 269 -9.27 -16.45 -22.63
CA PHE A 269 -9.18 -16.61 -24.09
C PHE A 269 -7.93 -17.36 -24.54
N LEU A 270 -6.97 -17.63 -23.66
CA LEU A 270 -5.75 -18.35 -23.95
C LEU A 270 -5.97 -19.87 -23.95
N GLU A 271 -5.29 -20.59 -24.84
CA GLU A 271 -5.19 -22.05 -24.77
C GLU A 271 -4.32 -22.48 -23.56
N GLY A 272 -4.55 -23.71 -23.06
CA GLY A 272 -3.93 -24.18 -21.82
C GLY A 272 -2.39 -24.10 -21.77
N ARG A 273 -1.72 -24.38 -22.91
CA ARG A 273 -0.25 -24.25 -23.04
C ARG A 273 0.20 -22.79 -23.03
N SER A 274 -0.55 -21.94 -23.69
CA SER A 274 -0.25 -20.51 -23.84
C SER A 274 -0.40 -19.72 -22.52
N ILE A 275 -1.18 -20.23 -21.55
CA ILE A 275 -1.27 -19.64 -20.20
C ILE A 275 0.10 -19.67 -19.50
N ALA A 276 0.82 -20.78 -19.59
CA ALA A 276 2.14 -20.89 -18.97
C ALA A 276 3.17 -19.98 -19.67
N SER A 277 3.16 -19.93 -21.01
CA SER A 277 4.03 -19.06 -21.80
C SER A 277 3.76 -17.60 -21.51
N SER A 278 2.50 -17.18 -21.49
CA SER A 278 2.12 -15.79 -21.20
C SER A 278 2.50 -15.35 -19.79
N LEU A 279 2.50 -16.26 -18.80
CA LEU A 279 2.98 -15.98 -17.45
C LEU A 279 4.50 -15.73 -17.41
N LEU A 280 5.28 -16.51 -18.16
CA LEU A 280 6.73 -16.31 -18.25
C LEU A 280 7.06 -14.99 -18.94
N ILE A 281 6.36 -14.69 -20.04
CA ILE A 281 6.49 -13.41 -20.76
C ILE A 281 6.16 -12.24 -19.80
N LEU A 282 5.05 -12.33 -19.07
CA LEU A 282 4.67 -11.28 -18.09
C LEU A 282 5.77 -11.07 -17.04
N ALA A 283 6.32 -12.14 -16.47
CA ALA A 283 7.35 -12.05 -15.45
C ALA A 283 8.62 -11.37 -15.97
N ASP A 284 9.03 -11.68 -17.21
CA ASP A 284 10.20 -11.08 -17.86
C ASP A 284 10.01 -9.59 -18.14
N TYR A 285 8.83 -9.19 -18.67
CA TYR A 285 8.55 -7.78 -18.93
C TYR A 285 8.29 -6.96 -17.66
N GLN A 286 7.77 -7.56 -16.60
CA GLN A 286 7.69 -6.88 -15.31
C GLN A 286 9.09 -6.65 -14.71
N TYR A 287 10.03 -7.57 -14.90
CA TYR A 287 11.42 -7.35 -14.53
C TYR A 287 12.06 -6.23 -15.36
N LYS A 288 11.87 -6.27 -16.68
CA LYS A 288 12.36 -5.22 -17.61
C LYS A 288 11.76 -3.84 -17.31
N ALA A 289 10.52 -3.76 -16.83
CA ALA A 289 9.85 -2.50 -16.51
C ALA A 289 10.58 -1.68 -15.42
N ALA A 290 11.33 -2.34 -14.53
CA ALA A 290 12.13 -1.64 -13.52
C ALA A 290 13.29 -0.82 -14.13
N PHE A 291 13.70 -1.15 -15.34
CA PHE A 291 14.85 -0.53 -16.04
C PHE A 291 14.44 0.19 -17.34
N ALA A 292 13.22 -0.01 -17.80
CA ALA A 292 12.72 0.57 -19.04
C ALA A 292 12.54 2.07 -18.88
N VAL A 293 13.18 2.85 -19.75
CA VAL A 293 13.02 4.31 -19.82
C VAL A 293 11.65 4.68 -20.35
N ASP A 294 11.16 3.89 -21.31
CA ASP A 294 9.85 4.10 -21.95
C ASP A 294 8.94 2.89 -21.68
N GLN A 295 7.93 3.13 -20.86
CA GLN A 295 6.98 2.10 -20.49
C GLN A 295 6.00 1.76 -21.63
N GLU A 296 5.71 2.71 -22.55
CA GLU A 296 4.87 2.44 -23.72
C GLU A 296 5.52 1.37 -24.62
N ILE A 297 6.81 1.53 -24.88
CA ILE A 297 7.58 0.56 -25.67
C ILE A 297 7.62 -0.79 -24.96
N ASN A 298 7.84 -0.79 -23.66
CA ASN A 298 7.91 -2.03 -22.87
C ASN A 298 6.59 -2.81 -22.88
N VAL A 299 5.46 -2.13 -22.67
CA VAL A 299 4.12 -2.74 -22.75
C VAL A 299 3.79 -3.18 -24.17
N SER A 300 4.12 -2.38 -25.19
CA SER A 300 3.91 -2.75 -26.60
C SER A 300 4.72 -4.00 -26.98
N ALA A 301 5.95 -4.11 -26.51
CA ALA A 301 6.80 -5.28 -26.73
C ALA A 301 6.23 -6.54 -26.03
N PHE A 302 5.77 -6.40 -24.77
CA PHE A 302 5.07 -7.45 -24.03
C PHE A 302 3.87 -8.01 -24.83
N LEU A 303 3.03 -7.13 -25.35
CA LEU A 303 1.85 -7.53 -26.10
C LEU A 303 2.20 -8.14 -27.48
N THR A 304 3.26 -7.66 -28.10
CA THR A 304 3.75 -8.21 -29.37
C THR A 304 4.24 -9.65 -29.16
N GLU A 305 4.97 -9.92 -28.10
CA GLU A 305 5.45 -11.27 -27.79
C GLU A 305 4.27 -12.22 -27.47
N ILE A 306 3.25 -11.75 -26.74
CA ILE A 306 2.02 -12.52 -26.52
C ILE A 306 1.31 -12.83 -27.86
N MET A 307 1.24 -11.86 -28.79
CA MET A 307 0.62 -12.06 -30.11
C MET A 307 1.36 -13.08 -30.97
N THR A 308 2.66 -13.22 -30.78
CA THR A 308 3.50 -14.16 -31.57
C THR A 308 3.56 -15.55 -30.95
N GLU A 309 3.72 -15.64 -29.64
CA GLU A 309 4.02 -16.87 -28.92
C GLU A 309 2.79 -17.57 -28.30
N CYS A 310 1.65 -16.88 -28.20
CA CYS A 310 0.46 -17.42 -27.57
C CYS A 310 -0.64 -17.74 -28.59
N GLU A 311 -1.31 -18.87 -28.38
CA GLU A 311 -2.47 -19.32 -29.13
C GLU A 311 -3.76 -18.99 -28.36
N PHE A 312 -4.75 -18.49 -29.08
CA PHE A 312 -6.03 -18.07 -28.54
C PHE A 312 -7.13 -19.04 -28.97
N LYS A 313 -8.10 -19.21 -28.06
CA LYS A 313 -9.32 -20.01 -28.33
C LYS A 313 -10.21 -19.31 -29.31
#